data_10107341e82c3d3c2cf93973e0b84366
#
_entry.id   10107341e82c3d3c2cf93973e0b84366
#
_cell.length_a   1.000
_cell.length_b   1.000
_cell.length_c   1.000
_cell.angle_alpha   90.00
_cell.angle_beta   90.00
_cell.angle_gamma   90.00
#
_symmetry.space_group_name_H-M   'P 1'
#
loop_
_entity.id
_entity.type
_entity.pdbx_description
1 polymer ?
#
loop_
_entity_poly.entity_id
_entity_poly.type
_entity_poly.pdbx_seq_one_letter_code
_entity_poly.pdbx_strand_id
1 'polypeptide(L)'
;EPLLRPSPAHRTPAAFAQALDPDRQQVVRPSAIYAYAAATMGLPFVHFTPSNSALLPAIQQAFAANHAPWMGCDGKTGETLVKSALAPMFRIRNLRVLSWQGYNILGDRDGAVLKHPENKRTKVATKDALLPSILGYPLHTHVGIDYVPSLHDLKTAWDFVHFEGFLGFKMAMQFTWQGCDAILAAPLVLDLVRFADLAQRRGEVGPMPHLACFFKHPIGVAEHDLHRQWE
;
A
#
# COMPACT_ATOMS: atom_id res chain seq x y z
N GLU A 1 -7.57 -6.31 7.24
CA GLU A 1 -8.32 -5.84 8.41
C GLU A 1 -8.89 -4.44 8.18
N PRO A 2 -10.00 -4.06 8.83
CA PRO A 2 -10.54 -2.70 8.78
C PRO A 2 -9.57 -1.69 9.39
N LEU A 3 -9.58 -0.45 8.87
CA LEU A 3 -8.79 0.64 9.43
C LEU A 3 -9.20 0.93 10.89
N LEU A 4 -8.21 1.21 11.73
CA LEU A 4 -8.44 1.73 13.06
C LEU A 4 -8.94 3.17 12.99
N ARG A 5 -10.01 3.47 13.70
CA ARG A 5 -10.48 4.84 13.90
C ARG A 5 -9.60 5.52 14.94
N PRO A 6 -9.16 6.76 14.74
CA PRO A 6 -8.38 7.50 15.73
C PRO A 6 -9.07 7.52 17.10
N SER A 7 -8.32 7.22 18.14
CA SER A 7 -8.80 7.25 19.53
C SER A 7 -7.72 7.79 20.47
N PRO A 8 -8.04 8.19 21.70
CA PRO A 8 -7.03 8.59 22.69
C PRO A 8 -5.97 7.52 22.94
N ALA A 9 -6.32 6.23 22.85
CA ALA A 9 -5.39 5.10 23.00
C ALA A 9 -4.26 5.09 21.94
N HIS A 10 -4.44 5.74 20.81
CA HIS A 10 -3.46 5.78 19.72
C HIS A 10 -2.48 6.95 19.78
N ARG A 11 -2.55 7.81 20.82
CA ARG A 11 -1.77 9.05 20.89
C ARG A 11 -0.37 8.86 21.43
N THR A 12 -0.19 7.99 22.42
CA THR A 12 1.09 7.75 23.08
C THR A 12 1.35 6.26 23.29
N PRO A 13 2.63 5.81 23.37
CA PRO A 13 2.96 4.41 23.64
C PRO A 13 2.34 3.90 24.95
N ALA A 14 2.33 4.71 26.00
CA ALA A 14 1.74 4.33 27.29
C ALA A 14 0.22 4.12 27.20
N ALA A 15 -0.50 5.01 26.49
CA ALA A 15 -1.94 4.85 26.27
C ALA A 15 -2.26 3.61 25.40
N PHE A 16 -1.41 3.32 24.41
CA PHE A 16 -1.57 2.13 23.59
C PHE A 16 -1.31 0.85 24.39
N ALA A 17 -0.27 0.82 25.23
CA ALA A 17 0.01 -0.30 26.13
C ALA A 17 -1.17 -0.65 27.05
N GLN A 18 -1.82 0.38 27.62
CA GLN A 18 -3.03 0.19 28.43
C GLN A 18 -4.22 -0.37 27.62
N ALA A 19 -4.27 -0.09 26.31
CA ALA A 19 -5.34 -0.57 25.43
C ALA A 19 -5.11 -2.01 24.94
N LEU A 20 -3.96 -2.62 25.21
CA LEU A 20 -3.69 -4.03 24.92
C LEU A 20 -4.45 -4.99 25.87
N ASP A 21 -5.09 -4.46 26.91
CA ASP A 21 -5.97 -5.24 27.77
C ASP A 21 -7.07 -5.92 26.92
N PRO A 22 -7.36 -7.23 27.13
CA PRO A 22 -8.32 -8.00 26.35
C PRO A 22 -9.71 -7.35 26.20
N ASP A 23 -10.14 -6.56 27.18
CA ASP A 23 -11.44 -5.89 27.18
C ASP A 23 -11.53 -4.68 26.24
N ARG A 24 -10.41 -4.25 25.61
CA ARG A 24 -10.34 -3.07 24.74
C ARG A 24 -10.01 -3.38 23.27
N GLN A 25 -10.32 -4.57 22.79
CA GLN A 25 -10.01 -5.04 21.43
C GLN A 25 -10.57 -4.15 20.30
N GLN A 26 -11.57 -3.31 20.55
CA GLN A 26 -12.12 -2.41 19.52
C GLN A 26 -11.15 -1.32 19.06
N VAL A 27 -10.16 -0.96 19.86
CA VAL A 27 -9.17 0.09 19.57
C VAL A 27 -7.81 -0.48 19.15
N VAL A 28 -7.66 -1.81 19.13
CA VAL A 28 -6.42 -2.49 18.76
C VAL A 28 -6.71 -3.52 17.67
N ARG A 29 -5.83 -3.60 16.67
CA ARG A 29 -5.89 -4.60 15.60
C ARG A 29 -4.62 -5.46 15.61
N PRO A 30 -4.66 -6.69 15.07
CA PRO A 30 -3.49 -7.56 15.02
C PRO A 30 -2.24 -6.90 14.44
N SER A 31 -2.35 -6.18 13.32
CA SER A 31 -1.19 -5.50 12.72
C SER A 31 -0.59 -4.42 13.63
N ALA A 32 -1.41 -3.73 14.44
CA ALA A 32 -0.94 -2.75 15.41
C ALA A 32 -0.19 -3.42 16.57
N ILE A 33 -0.62 -4.61 17.00
CA ILE A 33 0.08 -5.41 18.02
C ILE A 33 1.46 -5.80 17.55
N TYR A 34 1.57 -6.33 16.31
CA TYR A 34 2.87 -6.69 15.73
C TYR A 34 3.79 -5.47 15.56
N ALA A 35 3.26 -4.35 15.06
CA ALA A 35 4.04 -3.13 14.91
C ALA A 35 4.52 -2.59 16.27
N TYR A 36 3.65 -2.60 17.31
CA TYR A 36 4.01 -2.15 18.65
C TYR A 36 5.05 -3.09 19.29
N ALA A 37 4.89 -4.40 19.14
CA ALA A 37 5.87 -5.37 19.64
C ALA A 37 7.25 -5.17 19.00
N ALA A 38 7.32 -5.03 17.67
CA ALA A 38 8.57 -4.73 16.97
C ALA A 38 9.19 -3.43 17.47
N ALA A 39 8.39 -2.37 17.58
CA ALA A 39 8.85 -1.06 18.06
C ALA A 39 9.42 -1.13 19.48
N THR A 40 8.72 -1.80 20.42
CA THR A 40 9.18 -1.91 21.82
C THR A 40 10.39 -2.81 21.99
N MET A 41 10.60 -3.75 21.07
CA MET A 41 11.80 -4.61 21.04
C MET A 41 12.97 -3.97 20.29
N GLY A 42 12.83 -2.76 19.74
CA GLY A 42 13.85 -2.11 18.94
C GLY A 42 14.14 -2.85 17.63
N LEU A 43 13.18 -3.60 17.10
CA LEU A 43 13.32 -4.34 15.85
C LEU A 43 12.83 -3.52 14.66
N PRO A 44 13.48 -3.62 13.48
CA PRO A 44 12.98 -2.98 12.28
C PRO A 44 11.64 -3.57 11.86
N PHE A 45 10.80 -2.76 11.21
CA PHE A 45 9.46 -3.18 10.83
C PHE A 45 9.09 -2.77 9.41
N VAL A 46 8.60 -3.73 8.63
CA VAL A 46 8.06 -3.49 7.29
C VAL A 46 6.56 -3.78 7.28
N HIS A 47 5.76 -2.74 7.08
CA HIS A 47 4.31 -2.83 7.02
C HIS A 47 3.83 -3.11 5.59
N PHE A 48 3.71 -4.38 5.23
CA PHE A 48 3.36 -4.80 3.88
C PHE A 48 1.85 -4.78 3.58
N THR A 49 1.00 -4.59 4.58
CA THR A 49 -0.47 -4.56 4.45
C THR A 49 -1.00 -3.13 4.28
N PRO A 50 -2.24 -2.94 3.78
CA PRO A 50 -2.87 -1.62 3.69
C PRO A 50 -3.43 -1.09 5.01
N SER A 51 -3.23 -1.75 6.14
CA SER A 51 -3.73 -1.27 7.44
C SER A 51 -3.02 0.02 7.86
N ASN A 52 -3.61 0.75 8.79
CA ASN A 52 -3.03 2.01 9.27
C ASN A 52 -2.26 1.85 10.60
N SER A 53 -1.92 0.63 10.99
CA SER A 53 -1.29 0.37 12.29
C SER A 53 0.05 1.09 12.46
N ALA A 54 0.94 1.02 11.46
CA ALA A 54 2.23 1.70 11.51
C ALA A 54 2.11 3.25 11.43
N LEU A 55 0.93 3.76 11.08
CA LEU A 55 0.64 5.19 11.03
C LEU A 55 0.13 5.76 12.37
N LEU A 56 -0.14 4.91 13.37
CA LEU A 56 -0.60 5.37 14.68
C LEU A 56 0.50 6.15 15.39
N PRO A 57 0.23 7.36 15.90
CA PRO A 57 1.23 8.18 16.60
C PRO A 57 1.94 7.45 17.75
N ALA A 58 1.22 6.62 18.51
CA ALA A 58 1.79 5.81 19.57
C ALA A 58 2.88 4.85 19.07
N ILE A 59 2.65 4.22 17.92
CA ILE A 59 3.58 3.25 17.32
C ILE A 59 4.80 3.97 16.72
N GLN A 60 4.58 5.09 16.02
CA GLN A 60 5.66 5.91 15.50
C GLN A 60 6.59 6.43 16.61
N GLN A 61 6.01 6.91 17.72
CA GLN A 61 6.78 7.34 18.88
C GLN A 61 7.54 6.17 19.53
N ALA A 62 6.95 4.97 19.57
CA ALA A 62 7.64 3.79 20.09
C ALA A 62 8.86 3.40 19.23
N PHE A 63 8.75 3.44 17.88
CA PHE A 63 9.89 3.24 16.99
C PHE A 63 10.99 4.28 17.21
N ALA A 64 10.61 5.54 17.30
CA ALA A 64 11.58 6.63 17.56
C ALA A 64 12.29 6.47 18.90
N ALA A 65 11.54 6.15 19.96
CA ALA A 65 12.08 5.97 21.31
C ALA A 65 13.04 4.77 21.43
N ASN A 66 12.85 3.74 20.62
CA ASN A 66 13.69 2.53 20.63
C ASN A 66 14.66 2.48 19.43
N HIS A 67 14.88 3.60 18.74
CA HIS A 67 15.85 3.74 17.65
C HIS A 67 15.70 2.68 16.56
N ALA A 68 14.48 2.30 16.20
CA ALA A 68 14.22 1.28 15.19
C ALA A 68 13.75 1.91 13.86
N PRO A 69 14.27 1.43 12.70
CA PRO A 69 13.78 1.83 11.39
C PRO A 69 12.48 1.11 11.04
N TRP A 70 11.62 1.76 10.25
CA TRP A 70 10.37 1.19 9.81
C TRP A 70 9.90 1.78 8.47
N MET A 71 9.09 1.05 7.73
CA MET A 71 8.51 1.50 6.47
C MET A 71 7.20 0.76 6.17
N GLY A 72 6.42 1.29 5.25
CA GLY A 72 5.15 0.79 4.73
C GLY A 72 4.49 1.89 3.90
N CYS A 73 3.26 1.72 3.50
CA CYS A 73 2.44 0.52 3.67
C CYS A 73 1.86 0.07 2.31
N ASP A 74 1.29 -1.12 2.30
CA ASP A 74 0.68 -1.80 1.16
C ASP A 74 1.67 -2.11 0.02
N GLY A 75 2.25 -3.30 0.03
CA GLY A 75 3.21 -3.78 -0.97
C GLY A 75 2.71 -3.65 -2.41
N LYS A 76 3.59 -3.18 -3.29
CA LYS A 76 3.28 -2.87 -4.69
C LYS A 76 3.74 -4.01 -5.59
N THR A 77 2.87 -4.98 -5.87
CA THR A 77 3.23 -6.23 -6.55
C THR A 77 2.80 -6.32 -8.00
N GLY A 78 1.59 -5.85 -8.35
CA GLY A 78 0.98 -6.16 -9.66
C GLY A 78 0.37 -4.93 -10.34
N GLU A 79 -0.97 -4.85 -10.45
CA GLU A 79 -1.70 -3.80 -11.18
C GLU A 79 -1.26 -2.38 -10.79
N THR A 80 -1.07 -2.11 -9.50
CA THR A 80 -0.63 -0.78 -9.04
C THR A 80 0.81 -0.48 -9.47
N LEU A 81 1.69 -1.48 -9.53
CA LEU A 81 3.03 -1.34 -10.11
C LEU A 81 2.93 -0.89 -11.57
N VAL A 82 2.11 -1.57 -12.37
CA VAL A 82 1.89 -1.22 -13.79
C VAL A 82 1.30 0.19 -13.91
N LYS A 83 0.33 0.57 -13.08
CA LYS A 83 -0.22 1.94 -13.05
C LYS A 83 0.85 2.99 -12.76
N SER A 84 1.70 2.75 -11.77
CA SER A 84 2.77 3.69 -11.39
C SER A 84 3.89 3.81 -12.44
N ALA A 85 4.04 2.82 -13.32
CA ALA A 85 4.96 2.84 -14.45
C ALA A 85 4.35 3.51 -15.70
N LEU A 86 3.05 3.28 -15.97
CA LEU A 86 2.38 3.79 -17.17
C LEU A 86 1.87 5.23 -17.02
N ALA A 87 1.39 5.63 -15.85
CA ALA A 87 0.85 6.97 -15.67
C ALA A 87 1.86 8.09 -15.99
N PRO A 88 3.16 7.99 -15.63
CA PRO A 88 4.17 8.96 -16.05
C PRO A 88 4.31 9.10 -17.58
N MET A 89 4.16 8.00 -18.32
CA MET A 89 4.18 8.02 -19.79
C MET A 89 3.10 8.95 -20.35
N PHE A 90 1.86 8.84 -19.86
CA PHE A 90 0.75 9.71 -20.28
C PHE A 90 1.06 11.18 -19.98
N ARG A 91 1.59 11.46 -18.79
CA ARG A 91 1.97 12.83 -18.38
C ARG A 91 3.07 13.40 -19.28
N ILE A 92 4.17 12.66 -19.49
CA ILE A 92 5.33 13.10 -20.26
C ILE A 92 4.97 13.31 -21.74
N ARG A 93 4.08 12.49 -22.28
CA ARG A 93 3.63 12.59 -23.68
C ARG A 93 2.46 13.55 -23.89
N ASN A 94 2.03 14.27 -22.83
CA ASN A 94 0.87 15.17 -22.85
C ASN A 94 -0.42 14.49 -23.37
N LEU A 95 -0.61 13.23 -22.96
CA LEU A 95 -1.83 12.45 -23.22
C LEU A 95 -2.72 12.56 -22.01
N ARG A 96 -3.86 13.22 -22.16
CA ARG A 96 -4.77 13.46 -21.05
C ARG A 96 -5.64 12.23 -20.78
N VAL A 97 -5.40 11.57 -19.65
CA VAL A 97 -6.25 10.46 -19.20
C VAL A 97 -7.58 11.01 -18.71
N LEU A 98 -8.67 10.54 -19.28
CA LEU A 98 -10.05 10.93 -18.94
C LEU A 98 -10.65 9.98 -17.90
N SER A 99 -10.40 8.68 -18.07
CA SER A 99 -10.81 7.67 -17.10
C SER A 99 -9.86 6.47 -17.09
N TRP A 100 -9.77 5.82 -15.92
CA TRP A 100 -9.02 4.58 -15.74
C TRP A 100 -9.86 3.59 -14.95
N GLN A 101 -10.29 2.53 -15.60
CA GLN A 101 -11.11 1.47 -15.01
C GLN A 101 -10.25 0.25 -14.78
N GLY A 102 -10.14 -0.23 -13.55
CA GLY A 102 -9.41 -1.42 -13.18
C GLY A 102 -10.31 -2.48 -12.54
N TYR A 103 -10.29 -3.69 -13.08
CA TYR A 103 -11.07 -4.82 -12.56
C TYR A 103 -10.15 -5.96 -12.18
N ASN A 104 -10.26 -6.43 -10.95
CA ASN A 104 -9.44 -7.50 -10.42
C ASN A 104 -10.32 -8.69 -10.05
N ILE A 105 -9.96 -9.87 -10.51
CA ILE A 105 -10.51 -11.13 -10.03
C ILE A 105 -9.39 -11.95 -9.40
N LEU A 106 -9.61 -12.48 -8.21
CA LEU A 106 -8.61 -13.24 -7.48
C LEU A 106 -9.25 -14.41 -6.76
N GLY A 107 -8.53 -15.54 -6.72
CA GLY A 107 -9.01 -16.78 -6.11
C GLY A 107 -8.34 -17.11 -4.79
N ASP A 108 -7.38 -16.32 -4.37
CA ASP A 108 -6.58 -16.51 -3.17
C ASP A 108 -7.31 -16.13 -1.87
N ARG A 109 -6.63 -16.31 -0.76
CA ARG A 109 -7.16 -15.99 0.57
C ARG A 109 -7.39 -14.49 0.78
N ASP A 110 -6.60 -13.63 0.13
CA ASP A 110 -6.81 -12.18 0.13
C ASP A 110 -8.16 -11.83 -0.52
N GLY A 111 -8.47 -12.45 -1.66
CA GLY A 111 -9.78 -12.33 -2.31
C GLY A 111 -10.95 -12.73 -1.42
N ALA A 112 -10.80 -13.82 -0.69
CA ALA A 112 -11.83 -14.27 0.25
C ALA A 112 -12.07 -13.26 1.39
N VAL A 113 -10.99 -12.66 1.92
CA VAL A 113 -11.06 -11.62 2.97
C VAL A 113 -11.70 -10.33 2.43
N LEU A 114 -11.43 -9.98 1.17
CA LEU A 114 -11.97 -8.78 0.52
C LEU A 114 -13.46 -8.88 0.14
N LYS A 115 -14.12 -10.03 0.32
CA LYS A 115 -15.60 -10.11 0.28
C LYS A 115 -16.25 -9.23 1.36
N HIS A 116 -15.59 -9.00 2.48
CA HIS A 116 -16.09 -8.13 3.53
C HIS A 116 -15.94 -6.66 3.12
N PRO A 117 -17.06 -5.89 3.08
CA PRO A 117 -17.05 -4.51 2.55
C PRO A 117 -16.07 -3.57 3.27
N GLU A 118 -15.85 -3.76 4.57
CA GLU A 118 -14.93 -2.93 5.35
C GLU A 118 -13.47 -3.14 4.94
N ASN A 119 -13.07 -4.40 4.68
CA ASN A 119 -11.73 -4.71 4.19
C ASN A 119 -11.53 -4.22 2.75
N LYS A 120 -12.56 -4.37 1.91
CA LYS A 120 -12.55 -3.89 0.51
C LYS A 120 -12.35 -2.37 0.45
N ARG A 121 -13.06 -1.59 1.28
CA ARG A 121 -12.94 -0.12 1.33
C ARG A 121 -11.50 0.35 1.60
N THR A 122 -10.81 -0.30 2.53
CA THR A 122 -9.41 0.04 2.85
C THR A 122 -8.50 -0.10 1.62
N LYS A 123 -8.66 -1.19 0.87
CA LYS A 123 -7.81 -1.48 -0.31
C LYS A 123 -8.17 -0.61 -1.52
N VAL A 124 -9.43 -0.26 -1.70
CA VAL A 124 -9.87 0.64 -2.79
C VAL A 124 -9.37 2.06 -2.56
N ALA A 125 -9.47 2.58 -1.35
CA ALA A 125 -9.04 3.94 -1.03
C ALA A 125 -7.55 4.19 -1.31
N THR A 126 -6.68 3.22 -1.07
CA THR A 126 -5.23 3.33 -1.36
C THR A 126 -4.92 3.32 -2.85
N LYS A 127 -5.78 2.68 -3.68
CA LYS A 127 -5.58 2.60 -5.13
C LYS A 127 -6.05 3.86 -5.87
N ASP A 128 -7.09 4.55 -5.39
CA ASP A 128 -7.67 5.71 -6.07
C ASP A 128 -6.80 6.97 -5.99
N ALA A 129 -5.99 7.12 -4.96
CA ALA A 129 -5.15 8.30 -4.74
C ALA A 129 -3.92 8.37 -5.68
N LEU A 130 -3.46 7.24 -6.20
CA LEU A 130 -2.20 7.14 -6.95
C LEU A 130 -2.23 7.89 -8.28
N LEU A 131 -3.25 7.67 -9.11
CA LEU A 131 -3.31 8.24 -10.46
C LEU A 131 -3.38 9.77 -10.45
N PRO A 132 -4.26 10.42 -9.66
CA PRO A 132 -4.27 11.88 -9.56
C PRO A 132 -2.93 12.48 -9.11
N SER A 133 -2.20 11.82 -8.21
CA SER A 133 -0.91 12.31 -7.73
C SER A 133 0.17 12.29 -8.81
N ILE A 134 0.19 11.25 -9.67
CA ILE A 134 1.15 11.14 -10.76
C ILE A 134 0.79 12.07 -11.93
N LEU A 135 -0.50 12.08 -12.31
CA LEU A 135 -0.97 12.83 -13.47
C LEU A 135 -1.09 14.33 -13.20
N GLY A 136 -1.28 14.75 -11.94
CA GLY A 136 -1.40 16.14 -11.51
C GLY A 136 -2.79 16.75 -11.68
N TYR A 137 -3.81 15.93 -11.95
CA TYR A 137 -5.22 16.36 -12.07
C TYR A 137 -6.18 15.23 -11.66
N PRO A 138 -7.41 15.56 -11.22
CA PRO A 138 -8.44 14.56 -10.93
C PRO A 138 -8.96 13.92 -12.23
N LEU A 139 -9.26 12.64 -12.18
CA LEU A 139 -9.84 11.88 -13.28
C LEU A 139 -10.88 10.89 -12.74
N HIS A 140 -11.72 10.36 -13.64
CA HIS A 140 -12.66 9.31 -13.27
C HIS A 140 -11.92 7.98 -13.12
N THR A 141 -11.94 7.41 -11.92
CA THR A 141 -11.33 6.11 -11.62
C THR A 141 -12.35 5.13 -11.07
N HIS A 142 -12.14 3.86 -11.35
CA HIS A 142 -12.89 2.78 -10.71
C HIS A 142 -11.95 1.60 -10.43
N VAL A 143 -12.10 0.98 -9.26
CA VAL A 143 -11.40 -0.24 -8.90
C VAL A 143 -12.42 -1.30 -8.46
N GLY A 144 -12.64 -2.28 -9.33
CA GLY A 144 -13.41 -3.49 -9.04
C GLY A 144 -12.52 -4.59 -8.46
N ILE A 145 -13.01 -5.32 -7.46
CA ILE A 145 -12.33 -6.49 -6.89
C ILE A 145 -13.39 -7.54 -6.61
N ASP A 146 -13.24 -8.71 -7.23
CA ASP A 146 -14.15 -9.84 -7.03
C ASP A 146 -13.39 -11.13 -6.73
N TYR A 147 -13.96 -11.93 -5.83
CA TYR A 147 -13.41 -13.21 -5.44
C TYR A 147 -13.95 -14.33 -6.35
N VAL A 148 -13.04 -15.04 -7.00
CA VAL A 148 -13.33 -16.16 -7.91
C VAL A 148 -12.55 -17.39 -7.44
N PRO A 149 -13.15 -18.28 -6.61
CA PRO A 149 -12.45 -19.41 -5.96
C PRO A 149 -11.70 -20.32 -6.93
N SER A 150 -12.21 -20.50 -8.15
CA SER A 150 -11.60 -21.39 -9.16
C SER A 150 -10.25 -20.88 -9.70
N LEU A 151 -9.87 -19.64 -9.42
CA LEU A 151 -8.55 -19.11 -9.80
C LEU A 151 -7.44 -19.54 -8.83
N HIS A 152 -7.79 -20.09 -7.65
CA HIS A 152 -6.82 -20.46 -6.61
C HIS A 152 -5.87 -19.29 -6.30
N ASP A 153 -4.57 -19.45 -6.45
CA ASP A 153 -3.58 -18.40 -6.18
C ASP A 153 -3.39 -17.40 -7.33
N LEU A 154 -4.13 -17.58 -8.43
CA LEU A 154 -4.04 -16.70 -9.59
C LEU A 154 -4.91 -15.46 -9.40
N LYS A 155 -4.42 -14.38 -9.98
CA LYS A 155 -5.10 -13.10 -10.09
C LYS A 155 -5.06 -12.62 -11.52
N THR A 156 -6.17 -12.07 -11.98
CA THR A 156 -6.24 -11.34 -13.25
C THR A 156 -6.70 -9.92 -12.97
N ALA A 157 -5.94 -8.93 -13.42
CA ALA A 157 -6.33 -7.53 -13.46
C ALA A 157 -6.48 -7.12 -14.92
N TRP A 158 -7.64 -6.58 -15.26
CA TRP A 158 -7.91 -5.95 -16.56
C TRP A 158 -8.12 -4.47 -16.36
N ASP A 159 -7.39 -3.66 -17.13
CA ASP A 159 -7.45 -2.20 -17.07
C ASP A 159 -7.85 -1.63 -18.42
N PHE A 160 -8.78 -0.67 -18.40
CA PHE A 160 -9.21 0.14 -19.53
C PHE A 160 -8.89 1.60 -19.25
N VAL A 161 -8.05 2.19 -20.10
CA VAL A 161 -7.62 3.59 -20.01
C VAL A 161 -8.16 4.37 -21.19
N HIS A 162 -9.08 5.30 -20.94
CA HIS A 162 -9.60 6.23 -21.95
C HIS A 162 -8.85 7.55 -21.83
N PHE A 163 -8.28 8.01 -22.94
CA PHE A 163 -7.45 9.22 -22.94
C PHE A 163 -7.61 10.01 -24.25
N GLU A 164 -7.21 11.25 -24.24
CA GLU A 164 -7.18 12.11 -25.41
C GLU A 164 -5.76 12.61 -25.67
N GLY A 165 -5.45 12.82 -26.95
CA GLY A 165 -4.19 13.38 -27.42
C GLY A 165 -4.39 14.61 -28.26
N PHE A 166 -3.53 14.77 -29.27
CA PHE A 166 -3.54 15.93 -30.17
C PHE A 166 -4.93 16.18 -30.79
N LEU A 167 -5.34 17.44 -30.80
CA LEU A 167 -6.67 17.92 -31.25
C LEU A 167 -7.87 17.28 -30.52
N GLY A 168 -7.66 16.78 -29.29
CA GLY A 168 -8.72 16.15 -28.52
C GLY A 168 -9.17 14.77 -29.05
N PHE A 169 -8.34 14.16 -29.93
CA PHE A 169 -8.66 12.83 -30.45
C PHE A 169 -8.63 11.78 -29.34
N LYS A 170 -9.73 11.07 -29.20
CA LYS A 170 -9.92 10.10 -28.09
C LYS A 170 -9.44 8.72 -28.51
N MET A 171 -8.73 8.09 -27.61
CA MET A 171 -8.12 6.78 -27.79
C MET A 171 -8.31 5.94 -26.53
N ALA A 172 -8.15 4.63 -26.66
CA ALA A 172 -8.16 3.73 -25.50
C ALA A 172 -6.94 2.83 -25.53
N MET A 173 -6.43 2.52 -24.33
CA MET A 173 -5.46 1.47 -24.11
C MET A 173 -6.07 0.45 -23.16
N GLN A 174 -5.81 -0.81 -23.39
CA GLN A 174 -6.18 -1.90 -22.50
C GLN A 174 -4.97 -2.77 -22.21
N PHE A 175 -4.89 -3.28 -20.99
CA PHE A 175 -3.93 -4.32 -20.66
C PHE A 175 -4.55 -5.33 -19.70
N THR A 176 -4.03 -6.54 -19.75
CA THR A 176 -4.36 -7.60 -18.81
C THR A 176 -3.09 -8.04 -18.10
N TRP A 177 -3.12 -8.03 -16.77
CA TRP A 177 -2.05 -8.54 -15.93
C TRP A 177 -2.53 -9.82 -15.26
N GLN A 178 -1.91 -10.95 -15.60
CA GLN A 178 -2.15 -12.23 -14.94
C GLN A 178 -0.92 -12.64 -14.13
N GLY A 179 -1.12 -13.01 -12.88
CA GLY A 179 -0.02 -13.39 -12.02
C GLY A 179 -0.48 -13.99 -10.70
N CYS A 180 0.49 -14.30 -9.87
CA CYS A 180 0.27 -14.73 -8.49
C CYS A 180 0.90 -13.68 -7.57
N ASP A 181 0.08 -12.96 -6.80
CA ASP A 181 0.56 -11.91 -5.90
C ASP A 181 1.55 -12.45 -4.85
N ALA A 182 1.36 -13.68 -4.37
CA ALA A 182 2.28 -14.32 -3.42
C ALA A 182 3.69 -14.53 -4.01
N ILE A 183 3.78 -14.97 -5.25
CA ILE A 183 5.07 -15.16 -5.95
C ILE A 183 5.75 -13.82 -6.25
N LEU A 184 4.98 -12.79 -6.57
CA LEU A 184 5.52 -11.44 -6.75
C LEU A 184 5.93 -10.79 -5.42
N ALA A 185 5.19 -11.05 -4.34
CA ALA A 185 5.45 -10.48 -3.02
C ALA A 185 6.66 -11.11 -2.34
N ALA A 186 6.87 -12.42 -2.48
CA ALA A 186 7.93 -13.14 -1.76
C ALA A 186 9.33 -12.53 -1.94
N PRO A 187 9.84 -12.28 -3.17
CA PRO A 187 11.15 -11.66 -3.35
C PRO A 187 11.19 -10.22 -2.80
N LEU A 188 10.10 -9.45 -2.94
CA LEU A 188 10.03 -8.10 -2.38
C LEU A 188 10.15 -8.11 -0.86
N VAL A 189 9.47 -9.05 -0.18
CA VAL A 189 9.54 -9.19 1.28
C VAL A 189 10.95 -9.57 1.72
N LEU A 190 11.62 -10.49 1.01
CA LEU A 190 13.01 -10.86 1.30
C LEU A 190 13.96 -9.66 1.17
N ASP A 191 13.82 -8.86 0.11
CA ASP A 191 14.63 -7.66 -0.08
C ASP A 191 14.33 -6.59 0.97
N LEU A 192 13.06 -6.36 1.28
CA LEU A 192 12.65 -5.41 2.32
C LEU A 192 13.19 -5.80 3.70
N VAL A 193 13.20 -7.08 4.05
CA VAL A 193 13.80 -7.57 5.32
C VAL A 193 15.30 -7.30 5.33
N ARG A 194 15.99 -7.56 4.22
CA ARG A 194 17.45 -7.30 4.10
C ARG A 194 17.79 -5.82 4.20
N PHE A 195 17.00 -4.94 3.55
CA PHE A 195 17.16 -3.49 3.65
C PHE A 195 16.88 -2.97 5.07
N ALA A 196 15.84 -3.48 5.71
CA ALA A 196 15.50 -3.11 7.08
C ALA A 196 16.59 -3.52 8.09
N ASP A 197 17.15 -4.73 7.94
CA ASP A 197 18.28 -5.19 8.73
C ASP A 197 19.55 -4.34 8.48
N LEU A 198 19.81 -3.99 7.22
CA LEU A 198 20.92 -3.11 6.87
C LEU A 198 20.76 -1.72 7.48
N ALA A 199 19.55 -1.13 7.42
CA ALA A 199 19.25 0.17 8.03
C ALA A 199 19.49 0.12 9.54
N GLN A 200 19.03 -0.92 10.22
CA GLN A 200 19.26 -1.11 11.65
C GLN A 200 20.75 -1.20 11.98
N ARG A 201 21.53 -1.99 11.23
CA ARG A 201 22.99 -2.11 11.43
C ARG A 201 23.74 -0.80 11.20
N ARG A 202 23.20 0.08 10.36
CA ARG A 202 23.73 1.43 10.11
C ARG A 202 23.30 2.45 11.15
N GLY A 203 22.46 2.07 12.10
CA GLY A 203 21.92 2.98 13.10
C GLY A 203 20.88 3.96 12.55
N GLU A 204 20.28 3.65 11.39
CA GLU A 204 19.19 4.46 10.84
C GLU A 204 17.95 4.35 11.75
N VAL A 205 17.25 5.48 11.94
CA VAL A 205 16.09 5.57 12.84
C VAL A 205 14.93 6.22 12.10
N GLY A 206 13.74 5.69 12.30
CA GLY A 206 12.53 6.26 11.70
C GLY A 206 12.18 5.67 10.33
N PRO A 207 11.37 6.38 9.53
CA PRO A 207 10.96 5.91 8.21
C PRO A 207 12.14 5.74 7.25
N MET A 208 12.06 4.74 6.37
CA MET A 208 13.04 4.45 5.33
C MET A 208 12.53 4.91 3.94
N PRO A 209 12.61 6.21 3.58
CA PRO A 209 11.99 6.76 2.37
C PRO A 209 12.58 6.18 1.07
N HIS A 210 13.82 5.72 1.09
CA HIS A 210 14.49 5.05 -0.03
C HIS A 210 13.82 3.71 -0.43
N LEU A 211 12.89 3.19 0.37
CA LEU A 211 12.09 2.00 0.05
C LEU A 211 10.71 2.34 -0.54
N ALA A 212 10.44 3.61 -0.88
CA ALA A 212 9.12 4.05 -1.35
C ALA A 212 8.61 3.28 -2.56
N CYS A 213 9.47 2.90 -3.50
CA CYS A 213 9.10 2.20 -4.73
C CYS A 213 8.44 0.83 -4.47
N PHE A 214 8.65 0.23 -3.30
CA PHE A 214 8.04 -1.05 -2.91
C PHE A 214 6.59 -0.94 -2.43
N PHE A 215 6.07 0.28 -2.17
CA PHE A 215 4.78 0.49 -1.52
C PHE A 215 3.81 1.31 -2.36
N LYS A 216 2.51 1.00 -2.23
CA LYS A 216 1.43 1.76 -2.85
C LYS A 216 1.16 3.07 -2.11
N HIS A 217 1.41 3.07 -0.80
CA HIS A 217 1.23 4.24 0.08
C HIS A 217 2.47 4.41 0.96
N PRO A 218 3.59 4.86 0.38
CA PRO A 218 4.85 4.95 1.10
C PRO A 218 4.79 6.01 2.20
N ILE A 219 5.24 5.63 3.39
CA ILE A 219 5.17 6.48 4.57
C ILE A 219 6.14 7.64 4.44
N GLY A 220 5.61 8.87 4.57
CA GLY A 220 6.42 10.09 4.50
C GLY A 220 6.89 10.47 3.09
N VAL A 221 6.45 9.77 2.05
CA VAL A 221 6.82 10.06 0.65
C VAL A 221 5.55 10.33 -0.16
N ALA A 222 5.44 11.52 -0.75
CA ALA A 222 4.31 11.92 -1.58
C ALA A 222 4.46 11.53 -3.05
N GLU A 223 5.67 11.17 -3.48
CA GLU A 223 5.93 10.77 -4.87
C GLU A 223 5.41 9.36 -5.13
N HIS A 224 4.69 9.16 -6.24
CA HIS A 224 4.12 7.88 -6.67
C HIS A 224 4.57 7.45 -8.08
N ASP A 225 5.29 8.31 -8.80
CA ASP A 225 5.96 7.94 -10.04
C ASP A 225 7.04 6.90 -9.72
N LEU A 226 6.92 5.70 -10.28
CA LEU A 226 7.80 4.58 -9.96
C LEU A 226 9.27 4.90 -10.24
N HIS A 227 9.55 5.60 -11.34
CA HIS A 227 10.91 5.95 -11.74
C HIS A 227 11.53 6.94 -10.74
N ARG A 228 10.79 7.98 -10.35
CA ARG A 228 11.24 8.94 -9.36
C ARG A 228 11.38 8.37 -7.93
N GLN A 229 10.59 7.36 -7.62
CA GLN A 229 10.75 6.64 -6.34
C GLN A 229 11.99 5.76 -6.31
N TRP A 230 12.49 5.36 -7.49
CA TRP A 230 13.68 4.52 -7.63
C TRP A 230 14.97 5.32 -7.60
N GLU A 231 14.99 6.55 -8.12
CA GLU A 231 16.13 7.50 -8.07
C GLU A 231 16.41 7.96 -6.63
#